data_89c87195cd9b7f5d483359809a4993da
#
_entry.id   89c87195cd9b7f5d483359809a4993da
#
_cell.length_a   1.000
_cell.length_b   1.000
_cell.length_c   1.000
_cell.angle_alpha   90.00
_cell.angle_beta   90.00
_cell.angle_gamma   90.00
#
_symmetry.space_group_name_H-M   'P 1'
#
loop_
_entity.id
_entity.type
_entity.pdbx_description
1 polymer ?
#
loop_
_entity_poly.entity_id
_entity_poly.type
_entity_poly.pdbx_seq_one_letter_code
_entity_poly.pdbx_strand_id
1 'polypeptide(L)'
;MPSPSNRAIIAAAGSLKTQYVINEALAAPASQRVLITTYTRENCDQIIRRLCRANGCVPPNISVLGWFTFLMNQAARPYQSAITGRIDYARSLNFKGSRFRLTPRAKPLQYYFDSNADFYRDGVAEFAVRADEATGGRVVQRLEALYHKVYIDELQDLAGYDLEFLDLLFTSPIKVIAVGDPRQHTYATNQASKNKRYRGNSIVDWLNQRQAICPIELRTESWRCNQEICDWADALYPELPRTASRNLDRTGHDGVFLLAAEHVSEYTKKYHPTILRWDKRADTQGLQAMNIGVSKGSTFDRVLIFPTNLITQYLIGCFFLRDMLFPGILVMRRG
;
A
#
# COMPACT_ATOMS: atom_id res chain seq x y z
N MET A 1 4.45 29.53 -14.08
CA MET A 1 3.92 28.96 -12.83
C MET A 1 5.04 28.14 -12.19
N PRO A 2 5.26 28.17 -10.88
CA PRO A 2 6.23 27.26 -10.28
C PRO A 2 5.83 25.82 -10.57
N SER A 3 6.80 24.95 -10.85
CA SER A 3 6.54 23.52 -11.04
C SER A 3 5.82 22.96 -9.81
N PRO A 4 4.82 22.10 -9.98
CA PRO A 4 4.10 21.52 -8.86
C PRO A 4 5.10 20.83 -7.91
N SER A 5 4.96 21.12 -6.62
CA SER A 5 5.84 20.53 -5.61
C SER A 5 5.53 19.06 -5.32
N ASN A 6 4.31 18.62 -5.65
CA ASN A 6 3.83 17.25 -5.46
C ASN A 6 4.32 16.32 -6.57
N ARG A 7 4.41 15.02 -6.26
CA ARG A 7 4.77 13.96 -7.21
C ARG A 7 4.13 12.63 -6.84
N ALA A 8 3.61 11.92 -7.83
CA ALA A 8 3.24 10.50 -7.69
C ALA A 8 4.26 9.64 -8.44
N ILE A 9 4.88 8.68 -7.76
CA ILE A 9 5.86 7.77 -8.35
C ILE A 9 5.21 6.40 -8.47
N ILE A 10 4.91 6.01 -9.70
CA ILE A 10 4.41 4.67 -10.03
C ILE A 10 5.61 3.80 -10.38
N ALA A 11 5.84 2.79 -9.57
CA ALA A 11 7.10 2.08 -9.57
C ALA A 11 6.89 0.57 -9.46
N ALA A 12 7.58 -0.17 -10.31
CA ALA A 12 7.55 -1.64 -10.30
C ALA A 12 8.04 -2.26 -8.98
N ALA A 13 7.72 -3.53 -8.76
CA ALA A 13 8.26 -4.29 -7.64
C ALA A 13 9.78 -4.30 -7.68
N GLY A 14 10.42 -4.01 -6.53
CA GLY A 14 11.89 -3.98 -6.47
C GLY A 14 12.55 -2.71 -7.02
N SER A 15 11.79 -1.67 -7.38
CA SER A 15 12.29 -0.37 -7.86
C SER A 15 12.91 0.52 -6.78
N LEU A 16 13.10 0.02 -5.58
CA LEU A 16 13.66 0.75 -4.44
C LEU A 16 12.82 1.97 -3.99
N LYS A 17 11.49 1.97 -4.24
CA LYS A 17 10.61 3.10 -3.92
C LYS A 17 10.63 3.52 -2.45
N THR A 18 10.58 2.56 -1.51
CA THR A 18 10.68 2.85 -0.07
C THR A 18 12.07 3.39 0.29
N GLN A 19 13.15 2.87 -0.34
CA GLN A 19 14.50 3.39 -0.13
C GLN A 19 14.64 4.83 -0.64
N TYR A 20 14.02 5.14 -1.77
CA TYR A 20 13.95 6.51 -2.28
C TYR A 20 13.27 7.46 -1.28
N VAL A 21 12.12 7.07 -0.71
CA VAL A 21 11.42 7.86 0.32
C VAL A 21 12.34 8.10 1.53
N ILE A 22 13.04 7.08 2.00
CA ILE A 22 13.98 7.17 3.13
C ILE A 22 15.13 8.14 2.81
N ASN A 23 15.76 8.01 1.64
CA ASN A 23 16.87 8.86 1.24
C ASN A 23 16.44 10.33 1.11
N GLU A 24 15.29 10.60 0.49
CA GLU A 24 14.70 11.93 0.38
C GLU A 24 14.34 12.54 1.74
N ALA A 25 13.83 11.72 2.66
CA ALA A 25 13.50 12.17 4.02
C ALA A 25 14.77 12.51 4.82
N LEU A 26 15.81 11.68 4.73
CA LEU A 26 17.11 11.94 5.38
C LEU A 26 17.85 13.15 4.80
N ALA A 27 17.67 13.43 3.50
CA ALA A 27 18.23 14.59 2.84
C ALA A 27 17.48 15.91 3.16
N ALA A 28 16.34 15.84 3.85
CA ALA A 28 15.57 17.03 4.23
C ALA A 28 16.35 17.82 5.32
N PRO A 29 16.45 19.16 5.20
CA PRO A 29 17.04 19.98 6.24
C PRO A 29 16.40 19.75 7.60
N ALA A 30 17.16 19.78 8.70
CA ALA A 30 16.65 19.57 10.07
C ALA A 30 15.53 20.54 10.45
N SER A 31 15.46 21.72 9.83
CA SER A 31 14.38 22.69 10.01
C SER A 31 13.05 22.28 9.34
N GLN A 32 13.08 21.31 8.41
CA GLN A 32 11.90 20.83 7.72
C GLN A 32 11.34 19.59 8.43
N ARG A 33 10.12 19.69 8.91
CA ARG A 33 9.40 18.53 9.48
C ARG A 33 8.82 17.66 8.37
N VAL A 34 9.10 16.37 8.46
CA VAL A 34 8.77 15.37 7.46
C VAL A 34 7.86 14.31 8.08
N LEU A 35 6.78 13.94 7.40
CA LEU A 35 5.98 12.77 7.70
C LEU A 35 6.25 11.70 6.64
N ILE A 36 6.51 10.48 7.07
CA ILE A 36 6.43 9.28 6.23
C ILE A 36 5.23 8.48 6.72
N THR A 37 4.30 8.18 5.83
CA THR A 37 3.11 7.40 6.16
C THR A 37 2.95 6.22 5.22
N THR A 38 2.45 5.11 5.76
CA THR A 38 2.17 3.88 5.04
C THR A 38 1.00 3.16 5.66
N TYR A 39 0.49 2.10 5.01
CA TYR A 39 -0.74 1.46 5.43
C TYR A 39 -0.59 0.53 6.64
N THR A 40 0.46 -0.32 6.68
CA THR A 40 0.59 -1.35 7.72
C THR A 40 1.61 -0.97 8.80
N ARG A 41 1.43 -1.56 10.00
CA ARG A 41 2.39 -1.41 11.09
C ARG A 41 3.75 -2.02 10.72
N GLU A 42 3.74 -3.17 10.06
CA GLU A 42 4.94 -3.85 9.58
C GLU A 42 5.76 -2.96 8.64
N ASN A 43 5.09 -2.24 7.73
CA ASN A 43 5.77 -1.28 6.85
C ASN A 43 6.34 -0.09 7.63
N CYS A 44 5.61 0.44 8.64
CA CYS A 44 6.14 1.48 9.53
C CYS A 44 7.41 1.00 10.23
N ASP A 45 7.37 -0.19 10.84
CA ASP A 45 8.50 -0.78 11.55
C ASP A 45 9.69 -1.02 10.60
N GLN A 46 9.42 -1.41 9.36
CA GLN A 46 10.46 -1.58 8.33
C GLN A 46 11.12 -0.24 7.96
N ILE A 47 10.33 0.82 7.79
CA ILE A 47 10.82 2.17 7.49
C ILE A 47 11.69 2.67 8.67
N ILE A 48 11.21 2.53 9.91
CA ILE A 48 11.95 2.90 11.11
C ILE A 48 13.29 2.16 11.18
N ARG A 49 13.30 0.83 11.01
CA ARG A 49 14.54 0.05 10.99
C ARG A 49 15.52 0.51 9.91
N ARG A 50 15.03 0.87 8.71
CA ARG A 50 15.89 1.37 7.63
C ARG A 50 16.43 2.77 7.92
N LEU A 51 15.63 3.68 8.47
CA LEU A 51 16.08 4.99 8.94
C LEU A 51 17.19 4.84 10.00
N CYS A 52 16.98 3.99 11.01
CA CYS A 52 17.97 3.73 12.04
C CYS A 52 19.25 3.10 11.47
N ARG A 53 19.12 2.19 10.49
CA ARG A 53 20.29 1.58 9.83
C ARG A 53 21.10 2.60 9.03
N ALA A 54 20.42 3.55 8.36
CA ALA A 54 21.07 4.53 7.52
C ALA A 54 21.65 5.72 8.30
N ASN A 55 21.06 6.09 9.45
CA ASN A 55 21.39 7.31 10.19
C ASN A 55 21.73 7.07 11.68
N GLY A 56 21.72 5.82 12.15
CA GLY A 56 21.90 5.48 13.57
C GLY A 56 20.63 5.61 14.42
N CYS A 57 19.73 6.53 14.08
CA CYS A 57 18.44 6.75 14.74
C CYS A 57 17.44 7.34 13.74
N VAL A 58 16.18 7.45 14.13
CA VAL A 58 15.20 8.26 13.39
C VAL A 58 15.46 9.74 13.73
N PRO A 59 15.76 10.60 12.75
CA PRO A 59 15.96 12.02 13.01
C PRO A 59 14.74 12.68 13.65
N PRO A 60 14.89 13.63 14.59
CA PRO A 60 13.78 14.23 15.35
C PRO A 60 12.80 15.01 14.47
N ASN A 61 13.22 15.45 13.29
CA ASN A 61 12.36 16.10 12.30
C ASN A 61 11.59 15.14 11.41
N ILE A 62 11.79 13.82 11.53
CA ILE A 62 11.07 12.79 10.76
C ILE A 62 10.10 12.04 11.66
N SER A 63 8.84 12.03 11.27
CA SER A 63 7.79 11.22 11.89
C SER A 63 7.41 10.06 10.97
N VAL A 64 7.28 8.84 11.52
CA VAL A 64 6.77 7.67 10.78
C VAL A 64 5.47 7.22 11.42
N LEU A 65 4.36 7.31 10.69
CA LEU A 65 3.02 6.99 11.21
C LEU A 65 2.27 6.10 10.23
N GLY A 66 1.49 5.15 10.73
CA GLY A 66 0.50 4.47 9.91
C GLY A 66 -0.59 5.44 9.45
N TRP A 67 -1.12 5.23 8.21
CA TRP A 67 -2.09 6.12 7.58
C TRP A 67 -3.28 6.45 8.48
N PHE A 68 -3.92 5.45 9.06
CA PHE A 68 -5.06 5.67 9.96
C PHE A 68 -4.68 6.38 11.26
N THR A 69 -3.50 6.10 11.81
CA THR A 69 -2.99 6.79 13.00
C THR A 69 -2.73 8.26 12.70
N PHE A 70 -2.17 8.55 11.53
CA PHE A 70 -1.99 9.92 11.05
C PHE A 70 -3.34 10.64 10.90
N LEU A 71 -4.29 10.05 10.17
CA LEU A 71 -5.63 10.63 10.00
C LEU A 71 -6.33 10.87 11.35
N MET A 72 -6.34 9.88 12.22
CA MET A 72 -7.00 9.99 13.52
C MET A 72 -6.35 11.08 14.39
N ASN A 73 -5.03 11.01 14.58
CA ASN A 73 -4.36 11.86 15.57
C ASN A 73 -4.12 13.28 15.08
N GLN A 74 -3.92 13.49 13.78
CA GLN A 74 -3.54 14.79 13.27
C GLN A 74 -4.69 15.53 12.54
N ALA A 75 -5.65 14.79 11.98
CA ALA A 75 -6.74 15.37 11.19
C ALA A 75 -8.13 15.25 11.83
N ALA A 76 -8.52 14.08 12.35
CA ALA A 76 -9.87 13.86 12.84
C ALA A 76 -10.06 14.26 14.32
N ARG A 77 -9.24 13.69 15.21
CA ARG A 77 -9.37 13.85 16.66
C ARG A 77 -9.27 15.32 17.15
N PRO A 78 -8.32 16.14 16.63
CA PRO A 78 -8.24 17.54 17.06
C PRO A 78 -9.47 18.38 16.69
N TYR A 79 -10.26 17.95 15.72
CA TYR A 79 -11.41 18.66 15.21
C TYR A 79 -12.74 17.90 15.42
N GLN A 80 -12.75 16.92 16.29
CA GLN A 80 -13.93 16.07 16.51
C GLN A 80 -15.15 16.86 16.99
N SER A 81 -14.97 17.94 17.73
CA SER A 81 -16.06 18.78 18.21
C SER A 81 -16.82 19.46 17.07
N ALA A 82 -16.17 19.80 15.96
CA ALA A 82 -16.81 20.41 14.81
C ALA A 82 -17.86 19.52 14.14
N ILE A 83 -17.73 18.21 14.28
CA ILE A 83 -18.65 17.21 13.70
C ILE A 83 -19.57 16.61 14.77
N THR A 84 -19.05 16.34 15.96
CA THR A 84 -19.78 15.60 17.00
C THR A 84 -20.40 16.47 18.07
N GLY A 85 -19.99 17.74 18.16
CA GLY A 85 -20.31 18.64 19.29
C GLY A 85 -19.61 18.24 20.59
N ARG A 86 -18.71 17.22 20.58
CA ARG A 86 -18.03 16.71 21.77
C ARG A 86 -16.53 16.89 21.65
N ILE A 87 -15.90 17.27 22.75
CA ILE A 87 -14.47 17.26 22.95
C ILE A 87 -14.11 15.90 23.55
N ASP A 88 -12.98 15.31 23.21
CA ASP A 88 -12.48 14.09 23.88
C ASP A 88 -13.39 12.84 23.75
N TYR A 89 -14.06 12.66 22.63
CA TYR A 89 -14.92 11.51 22.41
C TYR A 89 -14.17 10.31 21.79
N ALA A 90 -13.40 10.56 20.75
CA ALA A 90 -12.72 9.52 20.00
C ALA A 90 -11.58 8.85 20.80
N ARG A 91 -11.65 7.54 21.04
CA ARG A 91 -10.67 6.80 21.84
C ARG A 91 -9.60 6.16 20.96
N SER A 92 -9.99 5.30 20.03
CA SER A 92 -9.09 4.46 19.24
C SER A 92 -9.65 4.23 17.83
N LEU A 93 -9.12 3.23 17.13
CA LEU A 93 -9.55 2.78 15.82
C LEU A 93 -10.10 1.36 15.91
N ASN A 94 -11.31 1.15 15.42
CA ASN A 94 -11.91 -0.17 15.24
C ASN A 94 -11.61 -0.69 13.84
N PHE A 95 -10.69 -1.69 13.76
CA PHE A 95 -10.31 -2.35 12.52
C PHE A 95 -11.19 -3.54 12.16
N LYS A 96 -11.97 -4.06 13.09
CA LYS A 96 -12.77 -5.30 12.93
C LYS A 96 -14.22 -5.01 12.61
N GLY A 97 -14.76 -3.94 13.19
CA GLY A 97 -16.15 -3.54 13.03
C GLY A 97 -16.37 -2.64 11.82
N SER A 98 -17.59 -2.62 11.35
CA SER A 98 -18.08 -1.64 10.37
C SER A 98 -19.39 -1.05 10.88
N ARG A 99 -19.67 0.19 10.48
CA ARG A 99 -20.96 0.82 10.79
C ARG A 99 -22.11 0.04 10.18
N PHE A 100 -23.26 0.13 10.81
CA PHE A 100 -24.49 -0.35 10.20
C PHE A 100 -24.79 0.43 8.91
N ARG A 101 -25.05 -0.28 7.82
CA ARG A 101 -25.15 0.30 6.47
C ARG A 101 -26.16 1.44 6.34
N LEU A 102 -27.26 1.40 7.10
CA LEU A 102 -28.34 2.40 7.06
C LEU A 102 -28.18 3.52 8.08
N THR A 103 -27.04 3.59 8.81
CA THR A 103 -26.82 4.68 9.76
C THR A 103 -26.72 6.01 9.03
N PRO A 104 -27.59 7.00 9.32
CA PRO A 104 -27.55 8.27 8.62
C PRO A 104 -26.40 9.15 9.09
N ARG A 105 -25.82 9.93 8.18
CA ARG A 105 -24.74 10.89 8.49
C ARG A 105 -25.15 11.97 9.49
N ALA A 106 -26.44 12.28 9.58
CA ALA A 106 -27.00 13.22 10.57
C ALA A 106 -26.81 12.76 12.03
N LYS A 107 -26.41 11.50 12.25
CA LYS A 107 -26.08 10.94 13.57
C LYS A 107 -24.59 10.64 13.66
N PRO A 108 -23.72 11.65 13.77
CA PRO A 108 -22.27 11.47 13.60
C PRO A 108 -21.64 10.51 14.61
N LEU A 109 -22.14 10.48 15.84
CA LEU A 109 -21.61 9.56 16.86
C LEU A 109 -21.82 8.08 16.47
N GLN A 110 -22.98 7.74 15.91
CA GLN A 110 -23.30 6.39 15.46
C GLN A 110 -22.72 6.08 14.07
N TYR A 111 -22.49 7.12 13.27
CA TYR A 111 -22.00 6.97 11.91
C TYR A 111 -20.50 6.72 11.87
N TYR A 112 -19.72 7.39 12.71
CA TYR A 112 -18.26 7.32 12.69
C TYR A 112 -17.66 6.45 13.78
N PHE A 113 -18.41 6.16 14.87
CA PHE A 113 -17.89 5.47 16.05
C PHE A 113 -18.72 4.26 16.43
N ASP A 114 -18.08 3.31 17.06
CA ASP A 114 -18.74 2.18 17.72
C ASP A 114 -19.18 2.54 19.16
N SER A 115 -19.71 1.54 19.88
CA SER A 115 -20.18 1.71 21.27
C SER A 115 -19.08 2.05 22.26
N ASN A 116 -17.80 1.78 21.92
CA ASN A 116 -16.63 2.11 22.74
C ASN A 116 -16.04 3.49 22.43
N ALA A 117 -16.68 4.26 21.54
CA ALA A 117 -16.18 5.50 20.98
C ALA A 117 -14.89 5.35 20.15
N ASP A 118 -14.67 4.15 19.55
CA ASP A 118 -13.61 3.92 18.61
C ASP A 118 -14.07 4.24 17.17
N PHE A 119 -13.28 4.97 16.41
CA PHE A 119 -13.57 5.24 15.01
C PHE A 119 -13.67 3.95 14.21
N TYR A 120 -14.73 3.78 13.45
CA TYR A 120 -14.70 2.82 12.35
C TYR A 120 -13.62 3.23 11.35
N ARG A 121 -12.70 2.32 11.08
CA ARG A 121 -11.55 2.55 10.17
C ARG A 121 -11.98 3.25 8.88
N ASP A 122 -13.02 2.74 8.23
CA ASP A 122 -13.51 3.23 6.94
C ASP A 122 -14.15 4.64 7.02
N GLY A 123 -14.41 5.15 8.23
CA GLY A 123 -15.02 6.46 8.47
C GLY A 123 -14.03 7.58 8.75
N VAL A 124 -12.78 7.26 9.13
CA VAL A 124 -11.85 8.28 9.65
C VAL A 124 -11.42 9.30 8.61
N ALA A 125 -11.19 8.88 7.36
CA ALA A 125 -10.84 9.79 6.27
C ALA A 125 -12.03 10.69 5.88
N GLU A 126 -13.25 10.12 5.79
CA GLU A 126 -14.47 10.93 5.57
C GLU A 126 -14.65 11.96 6.68
N PHE A 127 -14.43 11.55 7.94
CA PHE A 127 -14.51 12.46 9.07
C PHE A 127 -13.52 13.61 8.96
N ALA A 128 -12.26 13.34 8.62
CA ALA A 128 -11.21 14.34 8.47
C ALA A 128 -11.53 15.36 7.37
N VAL A 129 -12.02 14.90 6.20
CA VAL A 129 -12.46 15.78 5.10
C VAL A 129 -13.60 16.68 5.55
N ARG A 130 -14.62 16.12 6.23
CA ARG A 130 -15.76 16.90 6.71
C ARG A 130 -15.40 17.85 7.84
N ALA A 131 -14.45 17.47 8.69
CA ALA A 131 -13.94 18.36 9.73
C ALA A 131 -13.20 19.55 9.12
N ASP A 132 -12.47 19.34 8.03
CA ASP A 132 -11.83 20.42 7.29
C ASP A 132 -12.85 21.36 6.67
N GLU A 133 -13.87 20.83 5.99
CA GLU A 133 -15.00 21.61 5.46
C GLU A 133 -15.70 22.43 6.57
N ALA A 134 -16.08 21.77 7.68
CA ALA A 134 -16.82 22.39 8.79
C ALA A 134 -16.01 23.47 9.52
N THR A 135 -14.70 23.42 9.45
CA THR A 135 -13.78 24.37 10.10
C THR A 135 -13.16 25.38 9.15
N GLY A 136 -13.57 25.40 7.86
CA GLY A 136 -13.03 26.32 6.87
C GLY A 136 -11.54 26.11 6.60
N GLY A 137 -11.10 24.84 6.48
CA GLY A 137 -9.72 24.48 6.11
C GLY A 137 -8.73 24.37 7.29
N ARG A 138 -9.19 24.39 8.54
CA ARG A 138 -8.30 24.38 9.71
C ARG A 138 -7.57 23.06 9.92
N VAL A 139 -8.12 21.94 9.44
CA VAL A 139 -7.41 20.64 9.48
C VAL A 139 -6.15 20.73 8.63
N VAL A 140 -6.28 21.19 7.38
CA VAL A 140 -5.13 21.36 6.47
C VAL A 140 -4.16 22.39 7.02
N GLN A 141 -4.61 23.57 7.51
CA GLN A 141 -3.73 24.56 8.13
C GLN A 141 -2.90 24.00 9.30
N ARG A 142 -3.52 23.12 10.12
CA ARG A 142 -2.78 22.44 11.18
C ARG A 142 -1.69 21.53 10.61
N LEU A 143 -2.00 20.78 9.55
CA LEU A 143 -1.04 19.88 8.91
C LEU A 143 0.13 20.65 8.27
N GLU A 144 -0.13 21.81 7.66
CA GLU A 144 0.90 22.74 7.17
C GLU A 144 1.82 23.22 8.30
N ALA A 145 1.25 23.53 9.46
CA ALA A 145 2.03 23.91 10.63
C ALA A 145 2.84 22.74 11.20
N LEU A 146 2.46 21.48 10.95
CA LEU A 146 3.13 20.28 11.46
C LEU A 146 4.17 19.72 10.47
N TYR A 147 3.92 19.80 9.16
CA TYR A 147 4.71 19.11 8.15
C TYR A 147 4.99 19.99 6.93
N HIS A 148 6.23 20.02 6.51
CA HIS A 148 6.65 20.66 5.25
C HIS A 148 6.58 19.67 4.08
N LYS A 149 6.80 18.38 4.39
CA LYS A 149 6.79 17.29 3.41
C LYS A 149 6.03 16.08 3.97
N VAL A 150 5.24 15.45 3.12
CA VAL A 150 4.55 14.20 3.42
C VAL A 150 4.90 13.17 2.34
N TYR A 151 5.48 12.07 2.77
CA TYR A 151 5.73 10.90 1.93
C TYR A 151 4.68 9.85 2.22
N ILE A 152 4.04 9.34 1.17
CA ILE A 152 3.02 8.29 1.25
C ILE A 152 3.59 7.06 0.54
N ASP A 153 3.90 6.02 1.29
CA ASP A 153 4.28 4.72 0.74
C ASP A 153 3.05 3.83 0.60
N GLU A 154 3.03 2.97 -0.40
CA GLU A 154 1.91 2.09 -0.77
C GLU A 154 0.64 2.86 -1.20
N LEU A 155 0.81 3.90 -2.04
CA LEU A 155 -0.27 4.74 -2.55
C LEU A 155 -1.46 3.93 -3.13
N GLN A 156 -1.21 2.79 -3.77
CA GLN A 156 -2.23 1.93 -4.37
C GLN A 156 -3.22 1.33 -3.38
N ASP A 157 -2.93 1.37 -2.08
CA ASP A 157 -3.85 0.90 -1.05
C ASP A 157 -4.88 1.96 -0.64
N LEU A 158 -4.63 3.24 -0.96
CA LEU A 158 -5.56 4.33 -0.66
C LEU A 158 -6.82 4.24 -1.52
N ALA A 159 -7.98 4.46 -0.90
CA ALA A 159 -9.27 4.32 -1.56
C ALA A 159 -10.34 5.22 -0.92
N GLY A 160 -11.45 5.40 -1.61
CA GLY A 160 -12.61 6.08 -1.03
C GLY A 160 -12.32 7.54 -0.66
N TYR A 161 -12.57 7.89 0.59
CA TYR A 161 -12.32 9.22 1.13
C TYR A 161 -10.84 9.52 1.41
N ASP A 162 -9.96 8.52 1.40
CA ASP A 162 -8.51 8.76 1.47
C ASP A 162 -8.05 9.58 0.27
N LEU A 163 -8.65 9.36 -0.90
CA LEU A 163 -8.35 10.12 -2.11
C LEU A 163 -8.84 11.57 -2.03
N GLU A 164 -10.00 11.82 -1.40
CA GLU A 164 -10.48 13.18 -1.13
C GLU A 164 -9.54 13.91 -0.16
N PHE A 165 -9.08 13.21 0.88
CA PHE A 165 -8.12 13.78 1.82
C PHE A 165 -6.76 14.06 1.16
N LEU A 166 -6.34 13.19 0.23
CA LEU A 166 -5.12 13.40 -0.54
C LEU A 166 -5.24 14.63 -1.47
N ASP A 167 -6.42 14.88 -2.04
CA ASP A 167 -6.68 16.10 -2.81
C ASP A 167 -6.51 17.37 -1.95
N LEU A 168 -6.96 17.36 -0.71
CA LEU A 168 -6.74 18.47 0.22
C LEU A 168 -5.23 18.71 0.45
N LEU A 169 -4.46 17.63 0.60
CA LEU A 169 -3.01 17.75 0.76
C LEU A 169 -2.34 18.26 -0.53
N PHE A 170 -2.75 17.79 -1.71
CA PHE A 170 -2.17 18.22 -2.99
C PHE A 170 -2.43 19.69 -3.30
N THR A 171 -3.51 20.26 -2.79
CA THR A 171 -3.86 21.67 -2.98
C THR A 171 -3.30 22.59 -1.88
N SER A 172 -2.64 22.02 -0.88
CA SER A 172 -1.99 22.75 0.22
C SER A 172 -0.52 23.09 -0.11
N PRO A 173 0.13 23.96 0.67
CA PRO A 173 1.57 24.23 0.57
C PRO A 173 2.47 23.05 0.95
N ILE A 174 1.92 21.98 1.52
CA ILE A 174 2.68 20.77 1.89
C ILE A 174 3.19 20.08 0.62
N LYS A 175 4.48 19.79 0.55
CA LYS A 175 5.03 18.97 -0.53
C LYS A 175 4.69 17.51 -0.31
N VAL A 176 3.87 16.92 -1.19
CA VAL A 176 3.46 15.52 -1.12
C VAL A 176 4.17 14.68 -2.17
N ILE A 177 4.81 13.60 -1.75
CA ILE A 177 5.41 12.61 -2.63
C ILE A 177 4.80 11.26 -2.29
N ALA A 178 3.97 10.75 -3.20
CA ALA A 178 3.29 9.48 -3.05
C ALA A 178 3.95 8.42 -3.93
N VAL A 179 4.31 7.28 -3.36
CA VAL A 179 4.93 6.18 -4.10
C VAL A 179 4.08 4.92 -4.01
N GLY A 180 3.98 4.17 -5.10
CA GLY A 180 3.18 2.96 -5.12
C GLY A 180 3.45 2.07 -6.32
N ASP A 181 2.96 0.83 -6.23
CA ASP A 181 2.93 -0.12 -7.34
C ASP A 181 1.50 -0.64 -7.50
N PRO A 182 0.77 -0.22 -8.54
CA PRO A 182 -0.61 -0.66 -8.76
C PRO A 182 -0.77 -2.19 -8.85
N ARG A 183 0.28 -2.91 -9.29
CA ARG A 183 0.30 -4.38 -9.34
C ARG A 183 0.26 -5.04 -7.96
N GLN A 184 0.63 -4.32 -6.90
CA GLN A 184 0.70 -4.82 -5.52
C GLN A 184 -0.51 -4.45 -4.66
N HIS A 185 -1.63 -4.07 -5.28
CA HIS A 185 -2.85 -3.82 -4.54
C HIS A 185 -3.41 -5.12 -3.96
N THR A 186 -3.44 -5.22 -2.64
CA THR A 186 -3.99 -6.39 -1.93
C THR A 186 -5.17 -6.04 -1.05
N TYR A 187 -5.18 -4.85 -0.50
CA TYR A 187 -6.22 -4.37 0.43
C TYR A 187 -6.56 -2.92 0.12
N ALA A 188 -7.86 -2.59 0.10
CA ALA A 188 -8.28 -1.20 0.08
C ALA A 188 -8.38 -0.65 1.51
N THR A 189 -7.84 0.54 1.75
CA THR A 189 -7.94 1.26 3.02
C THR A 189 -9.38 1.56 3.39
N ASN A 190 -10.25 1.78 2.39
CA ASN A 190 -11.61 2.26 2.57
C ASN A 190 -12.60 1.51 1.66
N GLN A 191 -13.73 1.07 2.23
CA GLN A 191 -14.79 0.36 1.52
C GLN A 191 -15.94 1.27 1.06
N ALA A 192 -15.86 2.58 1.28
CA ALA A 192 -16.90 3.52 0.86
C ALA A 192 -17.15 3.47 -0.65
N SER A 193 -18.38 3.82 -1.06
CA SER A 193 -18.73 3.92 -2.49
C SER A 193 -18.06 5.10 -3.20
N LYS A 194 -17.65 6.13 -2.44
CA LYS A 194 -16.88 7.27 -2.94
C LYS A 194 -15.60 6.77 -3.60
N ASN A 195 -15.27 7.26 -4.78
CA ASN A 195 -14.07 6.90 -5.53
C ASN A 195 -13.86 5.39 -5.78
N LYS A 196 -14.93 4.56 -5.70
CA LYS A 196 -14.85 3.10 -5.85
C LYS A 196 -14.17 2.68 -7.16
N ARG A 197 -14.37 3.45 -8.23
CA ARG A 197 -13.80 3.19 -9.57
C ARG A 197 -12.28 3.30 -9.64
N TYR A 198 -11.64 3.95 -8.66
CA TYR A 198 -10.20 4.18 -8.64
C TYR A 198 -9.43 3.23 -7.71
N ARG A 199 -10.04 2.13 -7.27
CA ARG A 199 -9.37 1.14 -6.43
C ARG A 199 -8.36 0.32 -7.22
N GLY A 200 -7.28 -0.06 -6.55
CA GLY A 200 -6.24 -0.92 -7.11
C GLY A 200 -5.44 -0.23 -8.22
N ASN A 201 -5.29 -0.90 -9.36
CA ASN A 201 -4.56 -0.36 -10.50
C ASN A 201 -5.21 0.90 -11.09
N SER A 202 -6.53 1.06 -10.97
CA SER A 202 -7.24 2.27 -11.42
C SER A 202 -6.89 3.54 -10.62
N ILE A 203 -6.06 3.47 -9.59
CA ILE A 203 -5.48 4.66 -8.92
C ILE A 203 -4.70 5.53 -9.92
N VAL A 204 -4.12 4.93 -10.96
CA VAL A 204 -3.41 5.64 -12.03
C VAL A 204 -4.35 6.57 -12.78
N ASP A 205 -5.60 6.17 -13.03
CA ASP A 205 -6.60 7.01 -13.69
C ASP A 205 -6.97 8.22 -12.83
N TRP A 206 -7.02 8.03 -11.51
CA TRP A 206 -7.26 9.12 -10.56
C TRP A 206 -6.10 10.14 -10.56
N LEU A 207 -4.86 9.67 -10.62
CA LEU A 207 -3.66 10.50 -10.72
C LEU A 207 -3.58 11.23 -12.06
N ASN A 208 -3.94 10.56 -13.18
CA ASN A 208 -3.95 11.16 -14.49
C ASN A 208 -4.85 12.41 -14.58
N GLN A 209 -5.95 12.43 -13.83
CA GLN A 209 -6.82 13.61 -13.74
C GLN A 209 -6.20 14.76 -12.92
N ARG A 210 -5.09 14.52 -12.24
CA ARG A 210 -4.41 15.46 -11.32
C ARG A 210 -2.99 15.82 -11.74
N GLN A 211 -2.59 15.48 -12.95
CA GLN A 211 -1.23 15.74 -13.44
C GLN A 211 -0.79 17.21 -13.33
N ALA A 212 -1.74 18.15 -13.41
CA ALA A 212 -1.44 19.57 -13.25
C ALA A 212 -0.93 19.94 -11.84
N ILE A 213 -1.35 19.20 -10.79
CA ILE A 213 -0.99 19.47 -9.39
C ILE A 213 -0.11 18.37 -8.78
N CYS A 214 -0.11 17.17 -9.37
CA CYS A 214 0.68 16.02 -8.96
C CYS A 214 1.12 15.21 -10.20
N PRO A 215 2.22 15.60 -10.86
CA PRO A 215 2.77 14.86 -12.00
C PRO A 215 3.13 13.43 -11.64
N ILE A 216 2.96 12.50 -12.60
CA ILE A 216 3.33 11.11 -12.46
C ILE A 216 4.74 10.89 -12.99
N GLU A 217 5.59 10.28 -12.17
CA GLU A 217 6.91 9.76 -12.53
C GLU A 217 6.81 8.23 -12.59
N LEU A 218 7.27 7.63 -13.68
CA LEU A 218 7.29 6.19 -13.86
C LEU A 218 8.69 5.64 -13.54
N ARG A 219 8.76 4.59 -12.70
CA ARG A 219 9.99 3.84 -12.42
C ARG A 219 9.79 2.38 -12.78
N THR A 220 10.35 2.00 -13.91
CA THR A 220 10.15 0.69 -14.52
C THR A 220 11.31 -0.27 -14.30
N GLU A 221 12.27 0.07 -13.44
CA GLU A 221 13.41 -0.80 -13.15
C GLU A 221 13.18 -1.64 -11.89
N SER A 222 13.54 -2.91 -11.93
CA SER A 222 13.51 -3.82 -10.78
C SER A 222 14.91 -4.28 -10.43
N TRP A 223 15.33 -4.01 -9.20
CA TRP A 223 16.59 -4.53 -8.62
C TRP A 223 16.38 -5.82 -7.82
N ARG A 224 15.15 -6.32 -7.81
CA ARG A 224 14.76 -7.48 -7.03
C ARG A 224 14.57 -8.72 -7.89
N CYS A 225 13.75 -8.60 -8.92
CA CYS A 225 13.31 -9.72 -9.74
C CYS A 225 14.18 -9.83 -10.99
N ASN A 226 14.45 -11.05 -11.44
CA ASN A 226 15.04 -11.29 -12.76
C ASN A 226 14.06 -10.93 -13.88
N GLN A 227 14.51 -10.92 -15.13
CA GLN A 227 13.69 -10.46 -16.25
C GLN A 227 12.49 -11.38 -16.48
N GLU A 228 12.64 -12.69 -16.32
CA GLU A 228 11.56 -13.67 -16.50
C GLU A 228 10.38 -13.43 -15.53
N ILE A 229 10.69 -13.10 -14.27
CA ILE A 229 9.65 -12.73 -13.28
C ILE A 229 9.02 -11.36 -13.61
N CYS A 230 9.82 -10.41 -14.09
CA CYS A 230 9.30 -9.11 -14.53
C CYS A 230 8.35 -9.27 -15.70
N ASP A 231 8.75 -10.01 -16.74
CA ASP A 231 7.93 -10.26 -17.95
C ASP A 231 6.63 -11.00 -17.59
N TRP A 232 6.72 -11.97 -16.69
CA TRP A 232 5.56 -12.69 -16.21
C TRP A 232 4.59 -11.77 -15.44
N ALA A 233 5.10 -10.92 -14.54
CA ALA A 233 4.28 -9.96 -13.80
C ALA A 233 3.65 -8.91 -14.72
N ASP A 234 4.39 -8.43 -15.73
CA ASP A 234 3.92 -7.45 -16.71
C ASP A 234 2.82 -8.03 -17.62
N ALA A 235 2.91 -9.34 -17.94
CA ALA A 235 1.86 -10.02 -18.72
C ALA A 235 0.52 -10.10 -17.96
N LEU A 236 0.51 -10.02 -16.62
CA LEU A 236 -0.71 -9.93 -15.81
C LEU A 236 -1.33 -8.52 -15.82
N TYR A 237 -0.56 -7.49 -16.18
CA TYR A 237 -0.95 -6.08 -16.17
C TYR A 237 -0.49 -5.37 -17.46
N PRO A 238 -1.05 -5.75 -18.62
CA PRO A 238 -0.57 -5.27 -19.92
C PRO A 238 -0.78 -3.76 -20.12
N GLU A 239 -1.65 -3.14 -19.33
CA GLU A 239 -1.90 -1.69 -19.32
C GLU A 239 -0.81 -0.87 -18.62
N LEU A 240 0.08 -1.52 -17.87
CA LEU A 240 1.16 -0.85 -17.18
C LEU A 240 2.47 -0.96 -17.98
N PRO A 241 3.41 0.00 -17.81
CA PRO A 241 4.70 -0.03 -18.47
C PRO A 241 5.49 -1.30 -18.14
N ARG A 242 6.23 -1.82 -19.12
CA ARG A 242 7.10 -2.99 -18.92
C ARG A 242 8.23 -2.70 -17.95
N THR A 243 8.58 -3.71 -17.19
CA THR A 243 9.62 -3.66 -16.16
C THR A 243 10.95 -4.21 -16.69
N ALA A 244 12.01 -3.41 -16.60
CA ALA A 244 13.37 -3.84 -16.92
C ALA A 244 14.07 -4.35 -15.65
N SER A 245 14.61 -5.56 -15.70
CA SER A 245 15.41 -6.10 -14.61
C SER A 245 16.80 -5.47 -14.58
N ARG A 246 17.24 -5.09 -13.38
CA ARG A 246 18.62 -4.74 -13.03
C ARG A 246 19.27 -5.82 -12.17
N ASN A 247 18.56 -6.92 -11.91
CA ASN A 247 19.09 -8.07 -11.21
C ASN A 247 19.81 -8.97 -12.21
N LEU A 248 21.12 -9.08 -12.05
CA LEU A 248 22.00 -9.90 -12.90
C LEU A 248 22.32 -11.27 -12.31
N ASP A 249 21.85 -11.54 -11.08
CA ASP A 249 22.08 -12.83 -10.43
C ASP A 249 21.45 -13.97 -11.25
N ARG A 250 22.20 -15.06 -11.41
CA ARG A 250 21.76 -16.26 -12.11
C ARG A 250 22.10 -17.50 -11.28
N THR A 251 21.18 -18.45 -11.25
CA THR A 251 21.31 -19.66 -10.45
C THR A 251 21.10 -20.93 -11.25
N GLY A 252 20.80 -20.80 -12.56
CA GLY A 252 20.48 -21.90 -13.44
C GLY A 252 19.07 -22.49 -13.27
N HIS A 253 18.26 -21.94 -12.33
CA HIS A 253 16.87 -22.32 -12.13
C HIS A 253 16.05 -21.08 -11.73
N ASP A 254 16.09 -20.08 -12.58
CA ASP A 254 15.50 -18.76 -12.38
C ASP A 254 14.22 -18.62 -13.22
N GLY A 255 13.22 -17.86 -12.74
CA GLY A 255 11.98 -17.61 -13.47
C GLY A 255 10.72 -18.08 -12.73
N VAL A 256 9.67 -18.35 -13.50
CA VAL A 256 8.37 -18.80 -13.03
C VAL A 256 8.06 -20.16 -13.61
N PHE A 257 7.74 -21.13 -12.75
CA PHE A 257 7.55 -22.52 -13.13
C PHE A 257 6.24 -23.06 -12.56
N LEU A 258 5.65 -24.02 -13.26
CA LEU A 258 4.60 -24.88 -12.72
C LEU A 258 5.23 -26.17 -12.22
N LEU A 259 4.92 -26.53 -10.99
CA LEU A 259 5.40 -27.74 -10.34
C LEU A 259 4.23 -28.70 -10.14
N ALA A 260 4.35 -29.93 -10.61
CA ALA A 260 3.35 -30.96 -10.34
C ALA A 260 3.29 -31.29 -8.85
N ALA A 261 2.09 -31.58 -8.34
CA ALA A 261 1.86 -31.78 -6.91
C ALA A 261 2.69 -32.90 -6.30
N GLU A 262 2.99 -33.96 -7.07
CA GLU A 262 3.83 -35.12 -6.69
C GLU A 262 5.29 -34.73 -6.46
N HIS A 263 5.80 -33.68 -7.10
CA HIS A 263 7.19 -33.23 -6.98
C HIS A 263 7.42 -32.19 -5.88
N VAL A 264 6.37 -31.74 -5.18
CA VAL A 264 6.46 -30.70 -4.13
C VAL A 264 7.41 -31.11 -3.02
N SER A 265 7.31 -32.36 -2.54
CA SER A 265 8.15 -32.86 -1.44
C SER A 265 9.64 -32.86 -1.82
N GLU A 266 9.97 -33.35 -3.00
CA GLU A 266 11.33 -33.34 -3.51
C GLU A 266 11.87 -31.93 -3.71
N TYR A 267 11.06 -31.08 -4.36
CA TYR A 267 11.42 -29.68 -4.61
C TYR A 267 11.70 -28.92 -3.31
N THR A 268 10.82 -29.10 -2.32
CA THR A 268 10.93 -28.41 -1.02
C THR A 268 12.18 -28.85 -0.27
N LYS A 269 12.51 -30.14 -0.28
CA LYS A 269 13.74 -30.67 0.32
C LYS A 269 15.01 -30.16 -0.36
N LYS A 270 14.98 -30.02 -1.68
CA LYS A 270 16.13 -29.60 -2.47
C LYS A 270 16.39 -28.09 -2.39
N TYR A 271 15.35 -27.29 -2.40
CA TYR A 271 15.46 -25.86 -2.64
C TYR A 271 15.01 -24.97 -1.48
N HIS A 272 14.38 -25.51 -0.45
CA HIS A 272 13.90 -24.80 0.76
C HIS A 272 13.14 -23.50 0.45
N PRO A 273 12.12 -23.50 -0.43
CA PRO A 273 11.41 -22.28 -0.79
C PRO A 273 10.56 -21.75 0.38
N THR A 274 10.32 -20.44 0.41
CA THR A 274 9.24 -19.87 1.25
C THR A 274 7.90 -20.29 0.66
N ILE A 275 7.06 -20.92 1.49
CA ILE A 275 5.76 -21.44 1.05
C ILE A 275 4.68 -20.42 1.33
N LEU A 276 3.93 -20.06 0.30
CA LEU A 276 2.81 -19.13 0.38
C LEU A 276 1.48 -19.79 0.06
N ARG A 277 0.43 -19.35 0.76
CA ARG A 277 -0.95 -19.77 0.54
C ARG A 277 -1.89 -18.58 0.67
N TRP A 278 -3.11 -18.69 0.13
CA TRP A 278 -4.10 -17.63 0.26
C TRP A 278 -4.54 -17.44 1.72
N ASP A 279 -5.01 -18.50 2.36
CA ASP A 279 -5.39 -18.48 3.77
C ASP A 279 -5.09 -19.86 4.43
N LYS A 280 -5.33 -19.93 5.75
CA LYS A 280 -5.04 -21.14 6.56
C LYS A 280 -5.83 -22.40 6.17
N ARG A 281 -6.87 -22.29 5.32
CA ARG A 281 -7.67 -23.44 4.85
C ARG A 281 -7.09 -24.08 3.60
N ALA A 282 -6.12 -23.42 2.93
CA ALA A 282 -5.46 -23.98 1.76
C ALA A 282 -4.70 -25.25 2.16
N ASP A 283 -4.89 -26.34 1.42
CA ASP A 283 -4.08 -27.54 1.57
C ASP A 283 -2.66 -27.26 1.04
N THR A 284 -1.69 -27.41 1.91
CA THR A 284 -0.27 -27.21 1.62
C THR A 284 0.51 -28.52 1.75
N GLN A 285 -0.17 -29.67 1.66
CA GLN A 285 0.42 -31.00 1.83
C GLN A 285 1.19 -31.14 3.16
N GLY A 286 0.67 -30.51 4.24
CA GLY A 286 1.29 -30.52 5.55
C GLY A 286 2.50 -29.60 5.73
N LEU A 287 2.89 -28.83 4.69
CA LEU A 287 4.00 -27.89 4.76
C LEU A 287 3.62 -26.62 5.53
N GLN A 288 4.58 -26.10 6.31
CA GLN A 288 4.41 -24.83 7.00
C GLN A 288 4.38 -23.68 5.97
N ALA A 289 3.28 -22.95 5.90
CA ALA A 289 3.07 -21.90 4.92
C ALA A 289 2.64 -20.58 5.55
N MET A 290 3.06 -19.48 4.93
CA MET A 290 2.67 -18.12 5.24
C MET A 290 1.52 -17.68 4.32
N ASN A 291 0.58 -16.89 4.84
CA ASN A 291 -0.45 -16.30 3.99
C ASN A 291 0.14 -15.21 3.08
N ILE A 292 -0.27 -15.17 1.80
CA ILE A 292 0.21 -14.19 0.79
C ILE A 292 0.07 -12.75 1.31
N GLY A 293 -1.02 -12.40 1.99
CA GLY A 293 -1.21 -11.06 2.53
C GLY A 293 -0.16 -10.65 3.58
N VAL A 294 0.40 -11.61 4.33
CA VAL A 294 1.44 -11.37 5.33
C VAL A 294 2.81 -11.19 4.67
N SER A 295 3.02 -11.76 3.49
CA SER A 295 4.30 -11.66 2.76
C SER A 295 4.51 -10.31 2.07
N LYS A 296 3.50 -9.43 2.04
CA LYS A 296 3.60 -8.12 1.41
C LYS A 296 4.77 -7.31 1.97
N GLY A 297 5.58 -6.73 1.08
CA GLY A 297 6.78 -5.96 1.45
C GLY A 297 8.03 -6.83 1.71
N SER A 298 7.88 -8.15 1.84
CA SER A 298 9.00 -9.07 2.03
C SER A 298 9.71 -9.39 0.71
N THR A 299 10.94 -9.87 0.83
CA THR A 299 11.74 -10.36 -0.28
C THR A 299 12.21 -11.76 0.05
N PHE A 300 11.98 -12.70 -0.85
CA PHE A 300 12.38 -14.11 -0.73
C PHE A 300 13.20 -14.51 -1.95
N ASP A 301 14.18 -15.36 -1.75
CA ASP A 301 14.99 -15.87 -2.85
C ASP A 301 14.19 -16.83 -3.72
N ARG A 302 13.34 -17.64 -3.10
CA ARG A 302 12.48 -18.60 -3.77
C ARG A 302 11.14 -18.70 -3.08
N VAL A 303 10.08 -18.77 -3.86
CA VAL A 303 8.70 -18.87 -3.36
C VAL A 303 8.00 -20.04 -4.04
N LEU A 304 7.29 -20.83 -3.25
CA LEU A 304 6.36 -21.86 -3.72
C LEU A 304 4.94 -21.41 -3.34
N ILE A 305 4.07 -21.22 -4.31
CA ILE A 305 2.71 -20.75 -4.08
C ILE A 305 1.72 -21.87 -4.30
N PHE A 306 0.88 -22.15 -3.29
CA PHE A 306 -0.31 -22.99 -3.41
C PHE A 306 -1.48 -22.13 -3.86
N PRO A 307 -1.84 -22.13 -5.15
CA PRO A 307 -2.88 -21.28 -5.70
C PRO A 307 -4.27 -21.75 -5.29
N THR A 308 -5.23 -20.83 -5.21
CA THR A 308 -6.65 -21.18 -5.17
C THR A 308 -7.13 -21.51 -6.59
N ASN A 309 -8.29 -22.19 -6.70
CA ASN A 309 -8.91 -22.46 -8.00
C ASN A 309 -9.08 -21.20 -8.87
N LEU A 310 -9.44 -20.07 -8.24
CA LEU A 310 -9.57 -18.78 -8.94
C LEU A 310 -8.22 -18.27 -9.47
N ILE A 311 -7.16 -18.36 -8.67
CA ILE A 311 -5.80 -18.00 -9.11
C ILE A 311 -5.38 -18.91 -10.26
N THR A 312 -5.60 -20.22 -10.14
CA THR A 312 -5.29 -21.20 -11.21
C THR A 312 -6.02 -20.86 -12.50
N GLN A 313 -7.34 -20.61 -12.43
CA GLN A 313 -8.14 -20.25 -13.62
C GLN A 313 -7.66 -18.93 -14.24
N TYR A 314 -7.32 -17.94 -13.44
CA TYR A 314 -6.78 -16.66 -13.92
C TYR A 314 -5.45 -16.87 -14.65
N LEU A 315 -4.53 -17.63 -14.08
CA LEU A 315 -3.23 -17.93 -14.67
C LEU A 315 -3.37 -18.70 -16.00
N ILE A 316 -4.27 -19.69 -16.06
CA ILE A 316 -4.57 -20.42 -17.29
C ILE A 316 -5.11 -19.48 -18.37
N GLY A 317 -6.00 -18.57 -18.01
CA GLY A 317 -6.56 -17.59 -18.94
C GLY A 317 -5.54 -16.59 -19.48
N CYS A 318 -4.59 -16.15 -18.66
CA CYS A 318 -3.56 -15.17 -19.06
C CYS A 318 -2.43 -15.77 -19.91
N PHE A 319 -2.09 -17.05 -19.72
CA PHE A 319 -0.87 -17.64 -20.28
C PHE A 319 -1.08 -18.68 -21.39
N PHE A 320 -2.28 -18.83 -21.95
CA PHE A 320 -2.56 -19.86 -22.97
C PHE A 320 -2.12 -21.28 -22.52
N LEU A 321 -2.13 -21.57 -21.22
CA LEU A 321 -1.88 -22.91 -20.68
C LEU A 321 -3.06 -23.85 -20.98
N ARG A 322 -3.71 -23.69 -22.16
CA ARG A 322 -4.86 -24.48 -22.61
C ARG A 322 -4.57 -25.98 -22.70
N ASP A 323 -3.30 -26.36 -22.83
CA ASP A 323 -2.89 -27.75 -22.97
C ASP A 323 -2.39 -28.39 -21.66
N MET A 324 -2.38 -27.68 -20.53
CA MET A 324 -1.99 -28.23 -19.24
C MET A 324 -3.19 -28.34 -18.29
N LEU A 325 -3.89 -29.43 -18.37
CA LEU A 325 -4.98 -29.86 -17.46
C LEU A 325 -4.46 -30.36 -16.09
N PHE A 326 -3.33 -29.85 -15.59
CA PHE A 326 -2.79 -30.27 -14.31
C PHE A 326 -2.94 -29.17 -13.25
N PRO A 327 -3.36 -29.52 -12.02
CA PRO A 327 -3.29 -28.62 -10.88
C PRO A 327 -1.80 -28.39 -10.53
N GLY A 328 -1.19 -27.43 -11.19
CA GLY A 328 0.21 -27.06 -10.95
C GLY A 328 0.36 -26.10 -9.78
N ILE A 329 1.46 -26.24 -9.04
CA ILE A 329 1.87 -25.33 -7.98
C ILE A 329 2.88 -24.36 -8.56
N LEU A 330 2.66 -23.06 -8.34
CA LEU A 330 3.50 -22.03 -8.93
C LEU A 330 4.78 -21.83 -8.13
N VAL A 331 5.92 -21.93 -8.79
CA VAL A 331 7.23 -21.63 -8.23
C VAL A 331 7.77 -20.37 -8.87
N MET A 332 8.17 -19.40 -8.05
CA MET A 332 8.89 -18.22 -8.49
C MET A 332 10.26 -18.21 -7.81
N ARG A 333 11.30 -17.92 -8.56
CA ARG A 333 12.63 -17.72 -8.04
C ARG A 333 13.22 -16.40 -8.51
N ARG A 334 13.75 -15.65 -7.55
CA ARG A 334 14.66 -14.55 -7.77
C ARG A 334 16.01 -15.10 -8.23
N GLY A 335 16.55 -14.54 -9.30
CA GLY A 335 17.93 -14.78 -9.70
C GLY A 335 18.91 -14.11 -8.76
#